data_399d779c87bc7e3c404adf3edff89d64
#
_entry.id   399d779c87bc7e3c404adf3edff89d64
#
_cell.length_a   1.000
_cell.length_b   1.000
_cell.length_c   1.000
_cell.angle_alpha   90.00
_cell.angle_beta   90.00
_cell.angle_gamma   90.00
#
_symmetry.space_group_name_H-M   'P 1'
#
loop_
_entity.id
_entity.type
_entity.pdbx_description
1 polymer ?
#
loop_
_entity_poly.entity_id
_entity_poly.type
_entity_poly.pdbx_seq_one_letter_code
_entity_poly.pdbx_strand_id
1 'polypeptide(L)'
;MNRDHRQQDYSLRFEWGLTGATAVAPDAHVAVIVDVLSFTTTLSVAIDAGIEVLPYRWRDTSAVRYAADHDAVLAVGRSSATPGSISLSPSTIRSAQGVDRLVLPSPNGSSIAYELESSAGTCLGASLRNARAVAEWIADNYTQETVVAVIAAGEKWPDGTLRPAVEDQWGAGAVIAELISRGWTASPEAEVTAVAWEAVSGRIASALHGCGSGRELVTAGYAEDVAIATEVDQSRSVPVLRDHRFVDSKNT
;
A
#
# COMPACT_ATOMS: atom_id res chain seq x y z
N MET A 1 -6.32 24.55 -4.32
CA MET A 1 -7.30 23.47 -4.60
C MET A 1 -8.57 23.81 -3.83
N ASN A 2 -9.77 23.52 -4.38
CA ASN A 2 -11.04 23.78 -3.70
C ASN A 2 -11.14 22.95 -2.41
N ARG A 3 -11.72 23.53 -1.34
CA ARG A 3 -11.92 22.85 -0.05
C ARG A 3 -12.75 21.57 -0.18
N ASP A 4 -13.80 21.62 -0.99
CA ASP A 4 -14.71 20.49 -1.21
C ASP A 4 -13.98 19.30 -1.84
N HIS A 5 -13.03 19.55 -2.76
CA HIS A 5 -12.19 18.49 -3.36
C HIS A 5 -11.16 17.91 -2.40
N ARG A 6 -10.98 18.50 -1.23
CA ARG A 6 -10.10 17.97 -0.15
C ARG A 6 -10.85 17.12 0.86
N GLN A 7 -12.17 16.99 0.72
CA GLN A 7 -13.03 16.23 1.62
C GLN A 7 -12.89 16.67 3.09
N GLN A 8 -12.72 18.01 3.34
CA GLN A 8 -12.29 18.53 4.65
C GLN A 8 -13.34 18.40 5.75
N ASP A 9 -14.60 18.15 5.40
CA ASP A 9 -15.69 17.99 6.37
C ASP A 9 -15.79 16.56 6.93
N TYR A 10 -14.89 15.65 6.48
CA TYR A 10 -14.89 14.24 6.84
C TYR A 10 -13.60 13.83 7.54
N SER A 11 -13.73 12.96 8.53
CA SER A 11 -12.57 12.38 9.22
C SER A 11 -11.98 11.18 8.47
N LEU A 12 -12.72 10.57 7.54
CA LEU A 12 -12.21 9.49 6.71
C LEU A 12 -12.35 9.85 5.23
N ARG A 13 -11.21 9.98 4.54
CA ARG A 13 -11.10 10.48 3.16
C ARG A 13 -10.49 9.43 2.26
N PHE A 14 -10.87 9.46 0.98
CA PHE A 14 -10.31 8.55 -0.03
C PHE A 14 -9.96 9.29 -1.31
N GLU A 15 -8.80 8.96 -1.88
CA GLU A 15 -8.38 9.46 -3.19
C GLU A 15 -7.42 8.50 -3.91
N TRP A 16 -7.13 8.84 -5.18
CA TRP A 16 -6.31 8.06 -6.08
C TRP A 16 -4.96 8.71 -6.38
N GLY A 17 -3.90 7.89 -6.34
CA GLY A 17 -2.58 8.22 -6.83
C GLY A 17 -1.93 9.41 -6.15
N LEU A 18 -0.82 9.87 -6.72
CA LEU A 18 -0.03 10.97 -6.14
C LEU A 18 -0.82 12.29 -6.08
N THR A 19 -1.60 12.60 -7.14
CA THR A 19 -2.40 13.82 -7.17
C THR A 19 -3.49 13.82 -6.10
N GLY A 20 -4.14 12.67 -5.90
CA GLY A 20 -5.11 12.51 -4.82
C GLY A 20 -4.45 12.60 -3.45
N ALA A 21 -3.28 12.01 -3.26
CA ALA A 21 -2.52 12.13 -2.02
C ALA A 21 -2.25 13.60 -1.68
N THR A 22 -1.76 14.41 -2.62
CA THR A 22 -1.52 15.85 -2.41
C THR A 22 -2.81 16.65 -2.16
N ALA A 23 -3.96 16.10 -2.52
CA ALA A 23 -5.24 16.76 -2.29
C ALA A 23 -5.79 16.54 -0.87
N VAL A 24 -5.79 15.30 -0.38
CA VAL A 24 -6.50 14.92 0.85
C VAL A 24 -5.60 14.61 2.05
N ALA A 25 -4.29 14.40 1.84
CA ALA A 25 -3.34 14.12 2.92
C ALA A 25 -2.84 15.35 3.69
N PRO A 26 -2.70 16.56 3.11
CA PRO A 26 -2.45 17.75 3.92
C PRO A 26 -3.53 17.89 5.00
N ASP A 27 -3.12 18.09 6.25
CA ASP A 27 -3.96 18.10 7.44
C ASP A 27 -4.46 16.71 7.92
N ALA A 28 -4.10 15.62 7.25
CA ALA A 28 -4.37 14.28 7.76
C ALA A 28 -3.38 13.91 8.88
N HIS A 29 -3.90 13.39 9.97
CA HIS A 29 -3.09 12.86 11.07
C HIS A 29 -2.48 11.51 10.69
N VAL A 30 -3.24 10.73 9.91
CA VAL A 30 -2.82 9.42 9.39
C VAL A 30 -3.09 9.36 7.89
N ALA A 31 -2.12 8.92 7.12
CA ALA A 31 -2.29 8.57 5.72
C ALA A 31 -1.99 7.08 5.51
N VAL A 32 -2.84 6.39 4.77
CA VAL A 32 -2.71 4.96 4.46
C VAL A 32 -2.51 4.77 2.97
N ILE A 33 -1.39 4.19 2.57
CA ILE A 33 -1.11 3.84 1.17
C ILE A 33 -1.61 2.43 0.90
N VAL A 34 -2.31 2.24 -0.21
CA VAL A 34 -2.79 0.94 -0.68
C VAL A 34 -2.37 0.72 -2.13
N ASP A 35 -1.55 -0.31 -2.36
CA ASP A 35 -1.04 -0.76 -3.67
C ASP A 35 -0.98 -2.29 -3.62
N VAL A 36 -2.14 -2.92 -3.91
CA VAL A 36 -2.36 -4.35 -3.69
C VAL A 36 -1.52 -5.21 -4.62
N LEU A 37 -1.34 -4.81 -5.87
CA LEU A 37 -0.54 -5.54 -6.85
C LEU A 37 0.61 -4.69 -7.42
N SER A 38 1.69 -4.40 -6.58
CA SER A 38 1.87 -5.23 -5.40
C SER A 38 2.73 -4.60 -4.32
N PHE A 39 2.97 -3.30 -4.34
CA PHE A 39 3.91 -2.67 -3.40
C PHE A 39 3.54 -2.96 -1.94
N THR A 40 2.28 -2.69 -1.52
CA THR A 40 1.90 -2.85 -0.12
C THR A 40 1.66 -4.32 0.28
N THR A 41 1.32 -5.20 -0.66
CA THR A 41 1.35 -6.65 -0.41
C THR A 41 2.77 -7.12 -0.16
N THR A 42 3.72 -6.72 -1.00
CA THR A 42 5.16 -7.04 -0.84
C THR A 42 5.71 -6.47 0.46
N LEU A 43 5.33 -5.22 0.78
CA LEU A 43 5.67 -4.57 2.04
C LEU A 43 5.17 -5.38 3.24
N SER A 44 3.91 -5.82 3.25
CA SER A 44 3.36 -6.60 4.37
C SER A 44 4.11 -7.93 4.57
N VAL A 45 4.49 -8.61 3.46
CA VAL A 45 5.29 -9.85 3.54
C VAL A 45 6.69 -9.59 4.09
N ALA A 46 7.33 -8.48 3.69
CA ALA A 46 8.65 -8.10 4.18
C ALA A 46 8.62 -7.80 5.69
N ILE A 47 7.64 -7.01 6.14
CA ILE A 47 7.48 -6.67 7.56
C ILE A 47 7.15 -7.92 8.40
N ASP A 48 6.30 -8.85 7.89
CA ASP A 48 6.03 -10.14 8.54
C ASP A 48 7.32 -10.98 8.73
N ALA A 49 8.29 -10.84 7.81
CA ALA A 49 9.60 -11.49 7.89
C ALA A 49 10.63 -10.71 8.75
N GLY A 50 10.25 -9.58 9.35
CA GLY A 50 11.14 -8.74 10.14
C GLY A 50 12.07 -7.85 9.31
N ILE A 51 11.82 -7.68 8.03
CA ILE A 51 12.64 -6.90 7.08
C ILE A 51 12.18 -5.45 7.08
N GLU A 52 13.08 -4.51 7.36
CA GLU A 52 12.84 -3.08 7.17
C GLU A 52 12.80 -2.76 5.67
N VAL A 53 11.84 -1.94 5.23
CA VAL A 53 11.67 -1.62 3.81
C VAL A 53 11.88 -0.13 3.56
N LEU A 54 12.87 0.18 2.71
CA LEU A 54 13.15 1.53 2.23
C LEU A 54 12.42 1.73 0.89
N PRO A 55 11.33 2.51 0.86
CA PRO A 55 10.64 2.81 -0.39
C PRO A 55 11.55 3.67 -1.28
N TYR A 56 11.61 3.36 -2.58
CA TYR A 56 12.43 4.12 -3.52
C TYR A 56 11.65 4.47 -4.79
N ARG A 57 11.75 5.74 -5.23
CA ARG A 57 10.89 6.27 -6.31
C ARG A 57 11.31 5.82 -7.70
N TRP A 58 12.62 5.60 -7.92
CA TRP A 58 13.19 5.37 -9.24
C TRP A 58 13.74 3.97 -9.40
N ARG A 59 13.68 3.45 -10.63
CA ARG A 59 14.26 2.17 -11.02
C ARG A 59 15.49 2.40 -11.91
N ASP A 60 16.44 3.18 -11.41
CA ASP A 60 17.67 3.52 -12.13
C ASP A 60 18.92 3.14 -11.32
N THR A 61 20.09 3.51 -11.82
CA THR A 61 21.37 3.20 -11.17
C THR A 61 21.53 3.86 -9.80
N SER A 62 20.77 4.89 -9.49
CA SER A 62 20.80 5.53 -8.17
C SER A 62 20.25 4.62 -7.06
N ALA A 63 19.33 3.70 -7.41
CA ALA A 63 18.81 2.71 -6.47
C ALA A 63 19.90 1.76 -5.95
N VAL A 64 20.86 1.39 -6.80
CA VAL A 64 22.00 0.53 -6.41
C VAL A 64 22.87 1.22 -5.36
N ARG A 65 23.18 2.49 -5.59
CA ARG A 65 23.96 3.28 -4.64
C ARG A 65 23.19 3.48 -3.33
N TYR A 66 21.91 3.82 -3.42
CA TYR A 66 21.05 3.99 -2.26
C TYR A 66 20.99 2.72 -1.39
N ALA A 67 20.88 1.55 -2.01
CA ALA A 67 20.90 0.28 -1.29
C ALA A 67 22.25 0.04 -0.59
N ALA A 68 23.38 0.31 -1.28
CA ALA A 68 24.70 0.18 -0.67
C ALA A 68 24.92 1.15 0.49
N ASP A 69 24.49 2.41 0.36
CA ASP A 69 24.62 3.44 1.40
C ASP A 69 23.79 3.10 2.68
N HIS A 70 22.77 2.23 2.56
CA HIS A 70 21.90 1.81 3.68
C HIS A 70 22.12 0.37 4.14
N ASP A 71 23.15 -0.31 3.63
CA ASP A 71 23.40 -1.74 3.91
C ASP A 71 22.13 -2.58 3.68
N ALA A 72 21.51 -2.39 2.53
CA ALA A 72 20.23 -2.99 2.18
C ALA A 72 20.32 -3.79 0.87
N VAL A 73 19.53 -4.83 0.74
CA VAL A 73 19.34 -5.56 -0.52
C VAL A 73 18.46 -4.73 -1.45
N LEU A 74 18.81 -4.63 -2.72
CA LEU A 74 17.96 -3.99 -3.72
C LEU A 74 17.01 -5.00 -4.35
N ALA A 75 15.69 -4.78 -4.24
CA ALA A 75 14.71 -5.52 -5.01
C ALA A 75 14.79 -5.13 -6.49
N VAL A 76 14.95 -6.13 -7.35
CA VAL A 76 14.99 -5.93 -8.80
C VAL A 76 13.57 -5.95 -9.40
N GLY A 77 13.42 -5.46 -10.63
CA GLY A 77 12.18 -5.63 -11.38
C GLY A 77 11.90 -7.11 -11.64
N ARG A 78 10.62 -7.52 -11.65
CA ARG A 78 10.23 -8.92 -11.91
C ARG A 78 10.88 -9.51 -13.16
N SER A 79 10.86 -8.76 -14.27
CA SER A 79 11.44 -9.21 -15.55
C SER A 79 12.97 -9.32 -15.56
N SER A 80 13.64 -8.71 -14.58
CA SER A 80 15.10 -8.74 -14.43
C SER A 80 15.56 -9.72 -13.33
N ALA A 81 14.61 -10.36 -12.65
CA ALA A 81 14.91 -11.27 -11.56
C ALA A 81 15.53 -12.57 -12.08
N THR A 82 16.64 -12.99 -11.48
CA THR A 82 17.27 -14.29 -11.66
C THR A 82 16.93 -15.21 -10.50
N PRO A 83 17.09 -16.54 -10.63
CA PRO A 83 16.88 -17.46 -9.50
C PRO A 83 17.66 -17.01 -8.25
N GLY A 84 16.95 -16.85 -7.12
CA GLY A 84 17.52 -16.36 -5.87
C GLY A 84 17.55 -14.85 -5.70
N SER A 85 17.18 -14.07 -6.72
CA SER A 85 17.03 -12.61 -6.58
C SER A 85 15.76 -12.25 -5.81
N ILE A 86 15.84 -11.22 -4.99
CA ILE A 86 14.66 -10.56 -4.43
C ILE A 86 14.14 -9.55 -5.46
N SER A 87 12.84 -9.58 -5.70
CA SER A 87 12.17 -8.68 -6.63
C SER A 87 10.96 -8.00 -5.98
N LEU A 88 10.22 -7.21 -6.77
CA LEU A 88 8.92 -6.64 -6.36
C LEU A 88 7.84 -7.72 -6.12
N SER A 89 8.16 -8.98 -6.34
CA SER A 89 7.25 -10.10 -6.12
C SER A 89 7.24 -10.50 -4.65
N PRO A 90 6.07 -10.50 -3.97
CA PRO A 90 5.97 -10.92 -2.57
C PRO A 90 6.41 -12.38 -2.36
N SER A 91 6.31 -13.26 -3.37
CA SER A 91 6.75 -14.64 -3.27
C SER A 91 8.28 -14.75 -3.11
N THR A 92 9.06 -13.88 -3.76
CA THR A 92 10.52 -13.86 -3.60
C THR A 92 10.96 -13.38 -2.22
N ILE A 93 10.20 -12.44 -1.63
CA ILE A 93 10.44 -11.96 -0.26
C ILE A 93 10.13 -13.06 0.76
N ARG A 94 9.02 -13.79 0.57
CA ARG A 94 8.61 -14.90 1.47
C ARG A 94 9.67 -15.99 1.58
N SER A 95 10.43 -16.19 0.51
CA SER A 95 11.53 -17.19 0.47
C SER A 95 12.90 -16.60 0.80
N ALA A 96 13.02 -15.29 1.04
CA ALA A 96 14.27 -14.63 1.36
C ALA A 96 14.80 -15.05 2.73
N GLN A 97 16.13 -15.17 2.84
CA GLN A 97 16.80 -15.48 4.12
C GLN A 97 17.98 -14.51 4.33
N GLY A 98 18.20 -14.12 5.57
CA GLY A 98 19.34 -13.27 5.94
C GLY A 98 19.27 -11.86 5.36
N VAL A 99 18.07 -11.31 5.23
CA VAL A 99 17.81 -9.95 4.76
C VAL A 99 17.18 -9.16 5.88
N ASP A 100 17.90 -8.14 6.36
CA ASP A 100 17.41 -7.25 7.41
C ASP A 100 16.77 -5.98 6.82
N ARG A 101 17.28 -5.51 5.67
CA ARG A 101 16.81 -4.29 4.99
C ARG A 101 16.65 -4.50 3.49
N LEU A 102 15.58 -3.95 2.95
CA LEU A 102 15.23 -4.06 1.54
C LEU A 102 14.93 -2.68 0.94
N VAL A 103 15.63 -2.29 -0.11
CA VAL A 103 15.20 -1.18 -0.96
C VAL A 103 14.18 -1.71 -1.95
N LEU A 104 12.96 -1.17 -1.91
CA LEU A 104 11.82 -1.60 -2.73
C LEU A 104 11.42 -0.51 -3.72
N PRO A 105 11.94 -0.51 -4.97
CA PRO A 105 11.58 0.49 -5.97
C PRO A 105 10.17 0.26 -6.51
N SER A 106 9.27 1.21 -6.28
CA SER A 106 7.93 1.22 -6.87
C SER A 106 7.60 2.60 -7.42
N PRO A 107 7.25 2.73 -8.71
CA PRO A 107 6.92 4.04 -9.30
C PRO A 107 5.62 4.63 -8.79
N ASN A 108 4.71 3.82 -8.26
CA ASN A 108 3.42 4.22 -7.71
C ASN A 108 3.50 4.32 -6.18
N GLY A 109 3.50 3.21 -5.46
CA GLY A 109 3.46 3.19 -4.00
C GLY A 109 4.60 3.93 -3.32
N SER A 110 5.87 3.75 -3.76
CA SER A 110 7.01 4.47 -3.16
C SER A 110 6.98 5.98 -3.43
N SER A 111 6.42 6.42 -4.58
CA SER A 111 6.29 7.86 -4.86
C SER A 111 5.25 8.51 -3.95
N ILE A 112 4.15 7.80 -3.66
CA ILE A 112 3.13 8.24 -2.70
C ILE A 112 3.72 8.24 -1.28
N ALA A 113 4.46 7.20 -0.89
CA ALA A 113 5.10 7.12 0.42
C ALA A 113 6.00 8.34 0.70
N TYR A 114 6.82 8.71 -0.27
CA TYR A 114 7.69 9.88 -0.17
C TYR A 114 6.92 11.19 0.01
N GLU A 115 5.81 11.36 -0.72
CA GLU A 115 4.94 12.55 -0.59
C GLU A 115 4.29 12.60 0.78
N LEU A 116 3.75 11.47 1.24
CA LEU A 116 3.01 11.39 2.50
C LEU A 116 3.91 11.53 3.72
N GLU A 117 5.18 11.14 3.64
CA GLU A 117 6.14 11.32 4.73
C GLU A 117 6.32 12.80 5.10
N SER A 118 6.19 13.69 4.12
CA SER A 118 6.34 15.13 4.31
C SER A 118 5.02 15.87 4.57
N SER A 119 3.87 15.28 4.22
CA SER A 119 2.57 15.96 4.19
C SER A 119 1.55 15.44 5.21
N ALA A 120 1.76 14.24 5.77
CA ALA A 120 0.89 13.65 6.80
C ALA A 120 1.62 13.44 8.13
N GLY A 121 0.86 13.31 9.23
CA GLY A 121 1.44 13.06 10.56
C GLY A 121 2.07 11.66 10.66
N THR A 122 1.34 10.61 10.26
CA THR A 122 1.80 9.21 10.25
C THR A 122 1.44 8.59 8.90
N CYS A 123 2.39 7.92 8.26
CA CYS A 123 2.16 7.20 7.02
C CYS A 123 2.20 5.68 7.25
N LEU A 124 1.15 4.98 6.84
CA LEU A 124 0.99 3.52 6.96
C LEU A 124 0.91 2.86 5.60
N GLY A 125 1.39 1.61 5.51
CA GLY A 125 1.17 0.75 4.34
C GLY A 125 0.11 -0.31 4.62
N ALA A 126 -0.93 -0.39 3.78
CA ALA A 126 -1.96 -1.41 3.89
C ALA A 126 -2.18 -2.16 2.57
N SER A 127 -2.55 -3.41 2.69
CA SER A 127 -3.02 -4.28 1.62
C SER A 127 -4.19 -5.12 2.16
N LEU A 128 -4.79 -5.95 1.34
CA LEU A 128 -5.80 -6.91 1.81
C LEU A 128 -5.28 -7.81 2.94
N ARG A 129 -3.95 -8.09 2.95
CA ARG A 129 -3.34 -8.98 3.94
C ARG A 129 -3.36 -8.44 5.37
N ASN A 130 -3.33 -7.12 5.55
CA ASN A 130 -3.23 -6.47 6.85
C ASN A 130 -4.23 -5.33 7.06
N ALA A 131 -5.28 -5.24 6.24
CA ALA A 131 -6.24 -4.15 6.29
C ALA A 131 -6.87 -3.98 7.68
N ARG A 132 -7.30 -5.08 8.29
CA ARG A 132 -7.86 -5.08 9.64
C ARG A 132 -6.84 -4.65 10.69
N ALA A 133 -5.61 -5.18 10.65
CA ALA A 133 -4.57 -4.82 11.60
C ALA A 133 -4.22 -3.33 11.56
N VAL A 134 -4.18 -2.73 10.36
CA VAL A 134 -3.95 -1.29 10.16
C VAL A 134 -5.12 -0.48 10.73
N ALA A 135 -6.37 -0.86 10.45
CA ALA A 135 -7.54 -0.17 10.98
C ALA A 135 -7.65 -0.29 12.51
N GLU A 136 -7.34 -1.47 13.07
CA GLU A 136 -7.27 -1.68 14.52
C GLU A 136 -6.21 -0.78 15.16
N TRP A 137 -5.02 -0.75 14.59
CA TRP A 137 -3.95 0.11 15.08
C TRP A 137 -4.34 1.60 15.05
N ILE A 138 -5.01 2.06 13.99
CA ILE A 138 -5.52 3.44 13.92
C ILE A 138 -6.52 3.68 15.06
N ALA A 139 -7.48 2.77 15.26
CA ALA A 139 -8.51 2.90 16.28
C ALA A 139 -7.97 2.85 17.73
N ASP A 140 -6.87 2.12 17.94
CA ASP A 140 -6.23 2.01 19.25
C ASP A 140 -5.38 3.24 19.61
N ASN A 141 -4.89 3.98 18.60
CA ASN A 141 -3.98 5.12 18.80
C ASN A 141 -4.65 6.48 18.57
N TYR A 142 -5.84 6.53 17.97
CA TYR A 142 -6.52 7.76 17.56
C TYR A 142 -8.02 7.71 17.86
N THR A 143 -8.66 8.86 17.88
CA THR A 143 -10.13 8.99 18.04
C THR A 143 -10.81 9.13 16.67
N GLN A 144 -12.15 8.98 16.63
CA GLN A 144 -12.93 9.12 15.38
C GLN A 144 -12.90 10.53 14.77
N GLU A 145 -12.45 11.54 15.54
CA GLU A 145 -12.25 12.91 15.05
C GLU A 145 -10.93 13.07 14.28
N THR A 146 -10.04 12.09 14.40
CA THR A 146 -8.75 12.07 13.71
C THR A 146 -8.96 11.90 12.20
N VAL A 147 -8.35 12.79 11.44
CA VAL A 147 -8.41 12.73 9.97
C VAL A 147 -7.50 11.64 9.45
N VAL A 148 -8.10 10.67 8.76
CA VAL A 148 -7.43 9.56 8.08
C VAL A 148 -7.66 9.68 6.57
N ALA A 149 -6.58 9.78 5.80
CA ALA A 149 -6.60 9.79 4.34
C ALA A 149 -6.14 8.44 3.80
N VAL A 150 -6.99 7.72 3.08
CA VAL A 150 -6.66 6.44 2.44
C VAL A 150 -6.43 6.67 0.95
N ILE A 151 -5.25 6.29 0.46
CA ILE A 151 -4.81 6.55 -0.91
C ILE A 151 -4.63 5.23 -1.65
N ALA A 152 -5.49 4.97 -2.63
CA ALA A 152 -5.28 3.90 -3.60
C ALA A 152 -4.24 4.34 -4.63
N ALA A 153 -3.17 3.57 -4.80
CA ALA A 153 -2.05 3.97 -5.64
C ALA A 153 -2.45 4.06 -7.12
N GLY A 154 -3.24 3.12 -7.58
CA GLY A 154 -3.53 2.98 -9.00
C GLY A 154 -2.32 2.62 -9.84
N GLU A 155 -2.54 2.46 -11.13
CA GLU A 155 -1.54 2.16 -12.14
C GLU A 155 -1.40 3.32 -13.14
N LYS A 156 -0.59 3.14 -14.17
CA LYS A 156 -0.41 4.14 -15.22
C LYS A 156 -0.86 3.61 -16.58
N TRP A 157 -1.56 4.44 -17.31
CA TRP A 157 -1.74 4.24 -18.74
C TRP A 157 -0.41 4.44 -19.49
N PRO A 158 -0.29 4.00 -20.76
CA PRO A 158 0.93 4.19 -21.56
C PRO A 158 1.35 5.64 -21.73
N ASP A 159 0.44 6.60 -21.63
CA ASP A 159 0.70 8.04 -21.68
C ASP A 159 1.15 8.62 -20.31
N GLY A 160 1.26 7.78 -19.28
CA GLY A 160 1.67 8.17 -17.93
C GLY A 160 0.55 8.69 -17.04
N THR A 161 -0.69 8.84 -17.55
CA THR A 161 -1.84 9.23 -16.75
C THR A 161 -2.29 8.12 -15.80
N LEU A 162 -2.99 8.49 -14.73
CA LEU A 162 -3.49 7.54 -13.73
C LEU A 162 -4.52 6.58 -14.36
N ARG A 163 -4.31 5.28 -14.18
CA ARG A 163 -5.29 4.22 -14.40
C ARG A 163 -5.80 3.73 -13.03
N PRO A 164 -7.06 3.98 -12.66
CA PRO A 164 -7.63 3.39 -11.46
C PRO A 164 -7.46 1.87 -11.48
N ALA A 165 -6.89 1.32 -10.42
CA ALA A 165 -6.67 -0.13 -10.27
C ALA A 165 -7.66 -0.66 -9.23
N VAL A 166 -8.65 -1.41 -9.67
CA VAL A 166 -9.79 -1.81 -8.83
C VAL A 166 -9.36 -2.63 -7.61
N GLU A 167 -8.27 -3.36 -7.70
CA GLU A 167 -7.67 -4.07 -6.57
C GLU A 167 -7.21 -3.15 -5.46
N ASP A 168 -6.66 -1.98 -5.78
CA ASP A 168 -6.26 -0.98 -4.79
C ASP A 168 -7.48 -0.33 -4.13
N GLN A 169 -8.56 -0.14 -4.90
CA GLN A 169 -9.82 0.30 -4.33
C GLN A 169 -10.39 -0.71 -3.35
N TRP A 170 -10.31 -2.01 -3.65
CA TRP A 170 -10.78 -3.04 -2.72
C TRP A 170 -9.92 -3.09 -1.45
N GLY A 171 -8.61 -2.97 -1.58
CA GLY A 171 -7.71 -2.90 -0.43
C GLY A 171 -7.95 -1.67 0.44
N ALA A 172 -8.14 -0.50 -0.18
CA ALA A 172 -8.52 0.73 0.49
C ALA A 172 -9.90 0.59 1.17
N GLY A 173 -10.87 0.01 0.46
CA GLY A 173 -12.21 -0.25 0.97
C GLY A 173 -12.22 -1.17 2.18
N ALA A 174 -11.33 -2.15 2.24
CA ALA A 174 -11.18 -3.03 3.40
C ALA A 174 -10.77 -2.25 4.66
N VAL A 175 -9.81 -1.33 4.55
CA VAL A 175 -9.41 -0.45 5.66
C VAL A 175 -10.54 0.50 6.03
N ILE A 176 -11.17 1.14 5.04
CA ILE A 176 -12.24 2.13 5.23
C ILE A 176 -13.46 1.49 5.91
N ALA A 177 -13.90 0.31 5.46
CA ALA A 177 -15.05 -0.40 6.05
C ALA A 177 -14.83 -0.71 7.53
N GLU A 178 -13.63 -1.15 7.91
CA GLU A 178 -13.26 -1.38 9.32
C GLU A 178 -13.30 -0.08 10.14
N LEU A 179 -12.84 1.05 9.60
CA LEU A 179 -12.88 2.34 10.30
C LEU A 179 -14.30 2.89 10.41
N ILE A 180 -15.13 2.76 9.36
CA ILE A 180 -16.57 3.11 9.42
C ILE A 180 -17.26 2.31 10.52
N SER A 181 -17.02 1.00 10.61
CA SER A 181 -17.61 0.13 11.64
C SER A 181 -17.24 0.55 13.07
N ARG A 182 -16.14 1.31 13.21
CA ARG A 182 -15.62 1.85 14.47
C ARG A 182 -16.01 3.32 14.72
N GLY A 183 -16.84 3.92 13.83
CA GLY A 183 -17.47 5.22 14.02
C GLY A 183 -16.79 6.40 13.33
N TRP A 184 -15.81 6.20 12.44
CA TRP A 184 -15.28 7.28 11.61
C TRP A 184 -16.31 7.78 10.60
N THR A 185 -16.39 9.10 10.41
CA THR A 185 -17.30 9.73 9.43
C THR A 185 -16.60 9.78 8.07
N ALA A 186 -17.11 8.98 7.15
CA ALA A 186 -16.54 8.83 5.81
C ALA A 186 -17.09 9.85 4.82
N SER A 187 -16.22 10.30 3.89
CA SER A 187 -16.65 11.02 2.70
C SER A 187 -17.45 10.10 1.75
N PRO A 188 -18.28 10.64 0.85
CA PRO A 188 -18.97 9.84 -0.16
C PRO A 188 -18.03 8.98 -1.00
N GLU A 189 -16.82 9.46 -1.31
CA GLU A 189 -15.77 8.74 -2.02
C GLU A 189 -15.27 7.54 -1.21
N ALA A 190 -15.08 7.73 0.10
CA ALA A 190 -14.69 6.65 1.01
C ALA A 190 -15.84 5.63 1.19
N GLU A 191 -17.09 6.08 1.33
CA GLU A 191 -18.26 5.19 1.44
C GLU A 191 -18.40 4.28 0.21
N VAL A 192 -18.33 4.83 -1.01
CA VAL A 192 -18.38 4.05 -2.25
C VAL A 192 -17.25 3.03 -2.30
N THR A 193 -16.08 3.39 -1.81
CA THR A 193 -14.91 2.51 -1.77
C THR A 193 -15.10 1.35 -0.78
N ALA A 194 -15.70 1.60 0.39
CA ALA A 194 -16.07 0.54 1.34
C ALA A 194 -17.12 -0.42 0.73
N VAL A 195 -18.17 0.12 0.09
CA VAL A 195 -19.20 -0.70 -0.60
C VAL A 195 -18.58 -1.56 -1.70
N ALA A 196 -17.61 -1.02 -2.47
CA ALA A 196 -16.91 -1.78 -3.49
C ALA A 196 -16.15 -2.99 -2.90
N TRP A 197 -15.55 -2.86 -1.73
CA TRP A 197 -14.95 -3.97 -0.99
C TRP A 197 -15.98 -4.98 -0.53
N GLU A 198 -17.04 -4.55 0.13
CA GLU A 198 -18.10 -5.43 0.63
C GLU A 198 -18.69 -6.31 -0.48
N ALA A 199 -18.88 -5.74 -1.68
CA ALA A 199 -19.43 -6.45 -2.84
C ALA A 199 -18.54 -7.61 -3.34
N VAL A 200 -17.25 -7.62 -3.00
CA VAL A 200 -16.28 -8.63 -3.49
C VAL A 200 -15.64 -9.46 -2.39
N SER A 201 -15.72 -9.06 -1.14
CA SER A 201 -15.01 -9.67 -0.01
C SER A 201 -15.18 -11.19 0.04
N GLY A 202 -16.39 -11.71 -0.12
CA GLY A 202 -16.70 -13.14 -0.15
C GLY A 202 -16.15 -13.90 -1.39
N ARG A 203 -15.62 -13.20 -2.40
CA ARG A 203 -15.07 -13.78 -3.63
C ARG A 203 -13.79 -13.11 -4.10
N ILE A 204 -13.05 -12.50 -3.17
CA ILE A 204 -11.89 -11.66 -3.50
C ILE A 204 -10.82 -12.40 -4.31
N ALA A 205 -10.59 -13.69 -4.05
CA ALA A 205 -9.63 -14.48 -4.81
C ALA A 205 -9.98 -14.50 -6.31
N SER A 206 -11.23 -14.80 -6.66
CA SER A 206 -11.67 -14.78 -8.06
C SER A 206 -11.68 -13.37 -8.66
N ALA A 207 -12.03 -12.36 -7.85
CA ALA A 207 -12.03 -10.97 -8.29
C ALA A 207 -10.62 -10.47 -8.61
N LEU A 208 -9.63 -10.74 -7.76
CA LEU A 208 -8.22 -10.40 -8.01
C LEU A 208 -7.65 -11.08 -9.24
N HIS A 209 -7.89 -12.38 -9.41
CA HIS A 209 -7.46 -13.09 -10.63
C HIS A 209 -8.15 -12.57 -11.89
N GLY A 210 -9.36 -12.00 -11.78
CA GLY A 210 -10.15 -11.49 -12.88
C GLY A 210 -9.90 -10.02 -13.22
N CYS A 211 -9.33 -9.22 -12.32
CA CYS A 211 -9.06 -7.81 -12.57
C CYS A 211 -7.92 -7.61 -13.58
N GLY A 212 -7.78 -6.38 -14.09
CA GLY A 212 -6.79 -6.05 -15.12
C GLY A 212 -5.36 -6.41 -14.70
N SER A 213 -4.90 -5.89 -13.58
CA SER A 213 -3.55 -6.13 -13.07
C SER A 213 -3.31 -7.58 -12.65
N GLY A 214 -4.34 -8.24 -12.07
CA GLY A 214 -4.27 -9.66 -11.71
C GLY A 214 -4.07 -10.55 -12.93
N ARG A 215 -4.85 -10.32 -14.00
CA ARG A 215 -4.70 -11.05 -15.27
C ARG A 215 -3.34 -10.81 -15.93
N GLU A 216 -2.86 -9.58 -15.88
CA GLU A 216 -1.53 -9.21 -16.38
C GLU A 216 -0.44 -10.01 -15.67
N LEU A 217 -0.45 -10.02 -14.32
CA LEU A 217 0.52 -10.78 -13.53
C LEU A 217 0.44 -12.28 -13.78
N VAL A 218 -0.76 -12.86 -13.84
CA VAL A 218 -0.94 -14.30 -14.15
C VAL A 218 -0.38 -14.63 -15.53
N THR A 219 -0.67 -13.81 -16.54
CA THR A 219 -0.18 -14.01 -17.91
C THR A 219 1.34 -13.88 -17.99
N ALA A 220 1.93 -12.99 -17.17
CA ALA A 220 3.38 -12.82 -17.07
C ALA A 220 4.10 -13.89 -16.23
N GLY A 221 3.36 -14.89 -15.67
CA GLY A 221 3.92 -15.97 -14.88
C GLY A 221 4.01 -15.73 -13.37
N TYR A 222 3.37 -14.67 -12.86
CA TYR A 222 3.39 -14.26 -11.44
C TYR A 222 2.06 -14.58 -10.73
N ALA A 223 1.44 -15.72 -11.04
CA ALA A 223 0.18 -16.14 -10.42
C ALA A 223 0.26 -16.27 -8.88
N GLU A 224 1.44 -16.63 -8.36
CA GLU A 224 1.69 -16.73 -6.92
C GLU A 224 1.60 -15.36 -6.23
N ASP A 225 2.04 -14.27 -6.87
CA ASP A 225 1.91 -12.92 -6.33
C ASP A 225 0.44 -12.55 -6.13
N VAL A 226 -0.41 -12.90 -7.10
CA VAL A 226 -1.85 -12.68 -6.99
C VAL A 226 -2.46 -13.54 -5.89
N ALA A 227 -2.02 -14.80 -5.76
CA ALA A 227 -2.48 -15.69 -4.69
C ALA A 227 -2.12 -15.12 -3.30
N ILE A 228 -0.89 -14.63 -3.11
CA ILE A 228 -0.46 -13.99 -1.85
C ILE A 228 -1.31 -12.75 -1.55
N ALA A 229 -1.64 -11.94 -2.55
CA ALA A 229 -2.48 -10.76 -2.36
C ALA A 229 -3.92 -11.12 -1.93
N THR A 230 -4.38 -12.35 -2.16
CA THR A 230 -5.71 -12.82 -1.71
C THR A 230 -5.77 -13.28 -0.25
N GLU A 231 -4.66 -13.30 0.47
CA GLU A 231 -4.56 -13.73 1.87
C GLU A 231 -5.13 -12.67 2.84
N VAL A 232 -6.43 -12.45 2.80
CA VAL A 232 -7.11 -11.41 3.59
C VAL A 232 -6.84 -11.60 5.08
N ASP A 233 -6.39 -10.52 5.75
CA ASP A 233 -6.13 -10.44 7.20
C ASP A 233 -5.19 -11.53 7.76
N GLN A 234 -4.33 -12.12 6.91
CA GLN A 234 -3.33 -13.10 7.35
C GLN A 234 -2.10 -12.47 8.00
N SER A 235 -1.85 -11.19 7.75
CA SER A 235 -0.80 -10.42 8.41
C SER A 235 -1.38 -9.57 9.55
N ARG A 236 -0.63 -9.50 10.65
CA ARG A 236 -0.91 -8.62 11.79
C ARG A 236 0.12 -7.49 11.90
N SER A 237 1.01 -7.37 10.96
CA SER A 237 1.99 -6.29 10.92
C SER A 237 1.35 -4.99 10.44
N VAL A 238 1.78 -3.89 11.04
CA VAL A 238 1.37 -2.54 10.68
C VAL A 238 2.60 -1.77 10.23
N PRO A 239 2.86 -1.71 8.90
CA PRO A 239 3.99 -0.98 8.36
C PRO A 239 3.83 0.52 8.59
N VAL A 240 4.69 1.12 9.40
CA VAL A 240 4.76 2.56 9.68
C VAL A 240 5.99 3.13 9.01
N LEU A 241 5.85 4.20 8.24
CA LEU A 241 6.96 4.92 7.64
C LEU A 241 7.60 5.86 8.67
N ARG A 242 8.88 5.65 8.97
CA ARG A 242 9.69 6.48 9.87
C ARG A 242 11.12 6.57 9.34
N ASP A 243 11.69 7.74 9.38
CA ASP A 243 13.07 7.96 8.93
C ASP A 243 13.33 7.32 7.56
N HIS A 244 12.43 7.55 6.59
CA HIS A 244 12.47 7.04 5.21
C HIS A 244 12.40 5.51 5.07
N ARG A 245 11.93 4.77 6.09
CA ARG A 245 11.75 3.32 6.03
C ARG A 245 10.46 2.86 6.69
N PHE A 246 9.86 1.82 6.15
CA PHE A 246 8.77 1.11 6.80
C PHE A 246 9.31 0.10 7.80
N VAL A 247 8.78 0.15 9.00
CA VAL A 247 9.04 -0.80 10.09
C VAL A 247 7.71 -1.28 10.69
N ASP A 248 7.71 -2.40 11.41
CA ASP A 248 6.50 -2.79 12.16
C ASP A 248 6.26 -1.79 13.30
N SER A 249 5.01 -1.36 13.47
CA SER A 249 4.60 -0.49 14.57
C SER A 249 4.95 -1.03 15.97
N LYS A 250 5.14 -2.33 16.10
CA LYS A 250 5.56 -2.98 17.36
C LYS A 250 7.03 -2.72 17.70
N ASN A 251 7.81 -2.29 16.73
CA ASN A 251 9.24 -2.01 16.90
C ASN A 251 9.52 -0.51 17.08
N THR A 252 8.49 0.27 17.43
CA THR A 252 8.55 1.74 17.51
C THR A 252 8.25 2.27 18.91
#